data_fa35d031eed1f07b513d0e4a929881bf
#
_entry.id   fa35d031eed1f07b513d0e4a929881bf
#
_cell.length_a   1.000
_cell.length_b   1.000
_cell.length_c   1.000
_cell.angle_alpha   90.00
_cell.angle_beta   90.00
_cell.angle_gamma   90.00
#
_symmetry.space_group_name_H-M   'P 1'
#
loop_
_entity.id
_entity.type
_entity.pdbx_description
1 polymer ?
#
loop_
_entity_poly.entity_id
_entity_poly.type
_entity_poly.pdbx_seq_one_letter_code
_entity_poly.pdbx_strand_id
1 'polypeptide(L)'
;IGSGLVGSEMCKETDLVLPVIFLIASCIICMIYTGGFFEGESFINAFANCDASMGLVMGSFITLVFVFLLYLPRRVITFSEFAECIPQGFKMMVSAILILVLAWTLGGFCSTKLEAGTFVSSMLSGNMTATSLFPAILFLVGSGLAFATGTSWGTFGILIPIVTAMFPETDPMLVVCIAASLAGSVCGDHMSPISDTTIMASAGAQCHHVDHVSTQLPYALTVGGCCVAAYLVAGFTKNVFLTMAVGVILLFAVLSFIRYRQDINKFVKIYILISESIL
;
A
#
# COMPACT_ATOMS: atom_id res chain seq x y z
N ILE A 1 16.22 -1.81 -22.83
CA ILE A 1 17.23 -1.63 -21.77
C ILE A 1 18.11 -2.85 -21.85
N GLY A 2 19.34 -2.64 -22.38
CA GLY A 2 20.23 -3.71 -22.72
C GLY A 2 20.65 -4.55 -21.51
N SER A 3 20.88 -5.83 -21.78
CA SER A 3 21.45 -6.86 -20.92
C SER A 3 22.89 -6.56 -20.43
N GLY A 4 23.28 -5.31 -20.41
CA GLY A 4 24.62 -4.86 -19.99
C GLY A 4 24.74 -4.39 -18.54
N LEU A 5 23.64 -4.40 -17.77
CA LEU A 5 23.65 -4.00 -16.35
C LEU A 5 23.70 -5.21 -15.37
N VAL A 6 23.74 -6.40 -15.90
CA VAL A 6 24.10 -7.59 -15.12
C VAL A 6 25.55 -7.93 -15.47
N GLY A 7 26.45 -7.03 -15.15
CA GLY A 7 27.85 -7.36 -14.99
C GLY A 7 27.94 -8.37 -13.85
N SER A 8 28.56 -9.50 -14.11
CA SER A 8 28.70 -10.71 -13.32
C SER A 8 29.51 -10.57 -12.01
N GLU A 9 29.50 -9.44 -11.41
CA GLU A 9 30.02 -9.20 -10.06
C GLU A 9 28.79 -8.97 -9.18
N MET A 10 28.32 -10.06 -8.61
CA MET A 10 27.28 -10.14 -7.60
C MET A 10 27.13 -8.85 -6.82
N CYS A 11 26.03 -8.11 -7.01
CA CYS A 11 25.47 -7.31 -5.93
C CYS A 11 25.32 -8.27 -4.74
N LYS A 12 26.24 -8.20 -3.81
CA LYS A 12 26.09 -8.98 -2.59
C LYS A 12 24.80 -8.51 -1.99
N GLU A 13 23.94 -9.44 -1.57
CA GLU A 13 22.66 -9.11 -0.91
C GLU A 13 22.84 -8.04 0.16
N THR A 14 24.02 -8.01 0.79
CA THR A 14 24.46 -6.98 1.74
C THR A 14 24.48 -5.57 1.17
N ASP A 15 24.72 -5.38 -0.13
CA ASP A 15 24.81 -4.05 -0.73
C ASP A 15 23.43 -3.43 -0.95
N LEU A 16 22.37 -4.22 -0.96
CA LEU A 16 20.99 -3.74 -0.94
C LEU A 16 20.45 -3.66 0.49
N VAL A 17 20.65 -4.70 1.29
CA VAL A 17 20.03 -4.83 2.62
C VAL A 17 20.60 -3.80 3.60
N LEU A 18 21.91 -3.57 3.58
CA LEU A 18 22.56 -2.66 4.52
C LEU A 18 22.08 -1.21 4.39
N PRO A 19 22.00 -0.60 3.18
CA PRO A 19 21.41 0.73 3.00
C PRO A 19 19.94 0.82 3.46
N VAL A 20 19.13 -0.21 3.22
CA VAL A 20 17.72 -0.21 3.64
C VAL A 20 17.60 -0.24 5.17
N ILE A 21 18.35 -1.10 5.85
CA ILE A 21 18.38 -1.13 7.32
C ILE A 21 18.85 0.21 7.88
N PHE A 22 19.90 0.77 7.29
CA PHE A 22 20.44 2.05 7.73
C PHE A 22 19.44 3.19 7.50
N LEU A 23 18.72 3.20 6.38
CA LEU A 23 17.65 4.15 6.10
C LEU A 23 16.55 4.11 7.17
N ILE A 24 16.05 2.92 7.48
CA ILE A 24 15.02 2.76 8.50
C ILE A 24 15.52 3.25 9.87
N ALA A 25 16.72 2.83 10.27
CA ALA A 25 17.29 3.23 11.55
C ALA A 25 17.53 4.75 11.64
N SER A 26 18.10 5.37 10.60
CA SER A 26 18.36 6.80 10.57
C SER A 26 17.09 7.63 10.56
N CYS A 27 16.06 7.20 9.82
CA CYS A 27 14.75 7.87 9.83
C CYS A 27 14.09 7.80 11.21
N ILE A 28 14.10 6.63 11.88
CA ILE A 28 13.56 6.49 13.24
C ILE A 28 14.33 7.39 14.21
N ILE A 29 15.65 7.39 14.17
CA ILE A 29 16.49 8.25 15.04
C ILE A 29 16.18 9.73 14.80
N CYS A 30 16.08 10.16 13.55
CA CYS A 30 15.77 11.55 13.24
C CYS A 30 14.33 11.93 13.64
N MET A 31 13.36 11.02 13.53
CA MET A 31 12.00 11.27 14.02
C MET A 31 11.97 11.45 15.53
N ILE A 32 12.58 10.59 16.31
CA ILE A 32 12.65 10.75 17.78
C ILE A 32 13.47 11.98 18.20
N TYR A 33 14.47 12.35 17.38
CA TYR A 33 15.23 13.59 17.61
C TYR A 33 14.32 14.83 17.48
N THR A 34 13.54 14.93 16.40
CA THR A 34 12.59 16.05 16.22
C THR A 34 11.48 16.07 17.26
N GLY A 35 11.17 14.95 17.90
CA GLY A 35 10.19 14.83 18.97
C GLY A 35 10.73 15.09 20.38
N GLY A 36 12.00 15.53 20.52
CA GLY A 36 12.56 15.93 21.83
C GLY A 36 13.07 14.79 22.69
N PHE A 37 13.32 13.61 22.15
CA PHE A 37 13.84 12.48 22.91
C PHE A 37 15.16 12.79 23.64
N PHE A 38 16.04 13.52 22.98
CA PHE A 38 17.34 13.92 23.56
C PHE A 38 17.22 15.10 24.52
N GLU A 39 16.06 15.70 24.64
CA GLU A 39 15.71 16.76 25.59
C GLU A 39 15.03 16.22 26.84
N GLY A 40 14.85 14.88 26.92
CA GLY A 40 14.33 14.18 28.10
C GLY A 40 12.90 13.64 27.97
N GLU A 41 12.30 13.76 26.80
CA GLU A 41 11.00 13.14 26.53
C GLU A 41 11.09 11.60 26.45
N SER A 42 10.03 10.91 26.85
CA SER A 42 9.98 9.47 26.69
C SER A 42 9.95 9.08 25.21
N PHE A 43 10.43 7.87 24.86
CA PHE A 43 10.43 7.37 23.47
C PHE A 43 9.04 7.45 22.84
N ILE A 44 7.99 7.08 23.57
CA ILE A 44 6.60 7.10 23.07
C ILE A 44 6.14 8.51 22.78
N ASN A 45 6.39 9.45 23.70
CA ASN A 45 6.01 10.85 23.54
C ASN A 45 6.80 11.51 22.42
N ALA A 46 8.11 11.26 22.36
CA ALA A 46 8.96 11.80 21.30
C ALA A 46 8.52 11.30 19.91
N PHE A 47 8.14 10.02 19.78
CA PHE A 47 7.64 9.49 18.53
C PHE A 47 6.24 10.02 18.17
N ALA A 48 5.36 10.22 19.16
CA ALA A 48 4.02 10.78 18.95
C ALA A 48 4.04 12.27 18.55
N ASN A 49 5.00 13.04 19.07
CA ASN A 49 5.12 14.48 18.84
C ASN A 49 6.17 14.84 17.77
N CYS A 50 6.74 13.86 17.07
CA CYS A 50 7.79 14.11 16.08
C CYS A 50 7.28 14.87 14.87
N ASP A 51 8.15 15.70 14.28
CA ASP A 51 7.96 16.17 12.90
C ASP A 51 8.46 15.07 11.95
N ALA A 52 7.51 14.21 11.52
CA ALA A 52 7.81 13.09 10.65
C ALA A 52 8.42 13.55 9.31
N SER A 53 7.96 14.69 8.76
CA SER A 53 8.45 15.20 7.47
C SER A 53 9.92 15.59 7.56
N MET A 54 10.28 16.36 8.59
CA MET A 54 11.66 16.76 8.83
C MET A 54 12.53 15.56 9.20
N GLY A 55 12.04 14.65 10.05
CA GLY A 55 12.76 13.45 10.45
C GLY A 55 13.10 12.53 9.27
N LEU A 56 12.16 12.35 8.34
CA LEU A 56 12.38 11.55 7.13
C LEU A 56 13.38 12.23 6.16
N VAL A 57 13.31 13.54 5.98
CA VAL A 57 14.27 14.28 5.13
C VAL A 57 15.67 14.18 5.71
N MET A 58 15.85 14.39 7.01
CA MET A 58 17.15 14.26 7.66
C MET A 58 17.70 12.83 7.57
N GLY A 59 16.87 11.82 7.88
CA GLY A 59 17.25 10.42 7.84
C GLY A 59 17.64 9.95 6.45
N SER A 60 16.90 10.36 5.41
CA SER A 60 17.23 10.03 4.02
C SER A 60 18.51 10.72 3.54
N PHE A 61 18.75 11.97 3.94
CA PHE A 61 20.01 12.66 3.63
C PHE A 61 21.21 11.99 4.28
N ILE A 62 21.12 11.63 5.56
CA ILE A 62 22.17 10.88 6.28
C ILE A 62 22.43 9.55 5.58
N THR A 63 21.38 8.87 5.15
CA THR A 63 21.50 7.60 4.43
C THR A 63 22.18 7.80 3.06
N LEU A 64 21.87 8.87 2.35
CA LEU A 64 22.54 9.17 1.09
C LEU A 64 24.06 9.35 1.26
N VAL A 65 24.47 10.06 2.32
CA VAL A 65 25.89 10.21 2.69
C VAL A 65 26.50 8.85 3.07
N PHE A 66 25.79 8.04 3.83
CA PHE A 66 26.24 6.70 4.21
C PHE A 66 26.46 5.80 2.98
N VAL A 67 25.50 5.78 2.04
CA VAL A 67 25.59 5.00 0.79
C VAL A 67 26.76 5.48 -0.07
N PHE A 68 26.98 6.79 -0.15
CA PHE A 68 28.13 7.38 -0.82
C PHE A 68 29.44 6.83 -0.23
N LEU A 69 29.60 6.90 1.10
CA LEU A 69 30.78 6.40 1.80
C LEU A 69 30.94 4.89 1.74
N LEU A 70 29.84 4.15 1.58
CA LEU A 70 29.86 2.69 1.48
C LEU A 70 30.27 2.22 0.08
N TYR A 71 29.76 2.85 -0.99
CA TYR A 71 29.90 2.35 -2.36
C TYR A 71 31.14 2.86 -3.07
N LEU A 72 31.50 4.15 -2.90
CA LEU A 72 32.64 4.72 -3.61
C LEU A 72 33.99 4.08 -3.24
N PRO A 73 34.35 3.92 -1.94
CA PRO A 73 35.60 3.28 -1.57
C PRO A 73 35.70 1.82 -2.01
N ARG A 74 34.56 1.13 -2.05
CA ARG A 74 34.44 -0.25 -2.51
C ARG A 74 34.39 -0.39 -4.03
N ARG A 75 34.35 0.73 -4.76
CA ARG A 75 34.26 0.79 -6.22
C ARG A 75 33.07 0.02 -6.78
N VAL A 76 31.96 -0.04 -6.03
CA VAL A 76 30.69 -0.64 -6.48
C VAL A 76 30.09 0.21 -7.59
N ILE A 77 30.18 1.54 -7.44
CA ILE A 77 29.77 2.54 -8.46
C ILE A 77 30.84 3.65 -8.55
N THR A 78 30.88 4.33 -9.66
CA THR A 78 31.72 5.52 -9.86
C THR A 78 31.03 6.77 -9.30
N PHE A 79 31.83 7.80 -9.04
CA PHE A 79 31.27 9.10 -8.61
C PHE A 79 30.28 9.69 -9.62
N SER A 80 30.56 9.53 -10.92
CA SER A 80 29.68 10.02 -11.97
C SER A 80 28.32 9.30 -11.96
N GLU A 81 28.32 7.97 -11.83
CA GLU A 81 27.09 7.18 -11.72
C GLU A 81 26.28 7.54 -10.45
N PHE A 82 26.95 7.70 -9.30
CA PHE A 82 26.29 8.16 -8.10
C PHE A 82 25.65 9.53 -8.25
N ALA A 83 26.38 10.49 -8.84
CA ALA A 83 25.86 11.83 -9.08
C ALA A 83 24.67 11.84 -10.06
N GLU A 84 24.66 10.93 -11.02
CA GLU A 84 23.54 10.79 -11.98
C GLU A 84 22.30 10.14 -11.37
N CYS A 85 22.46 9.27 -10.38
CA CYS A 85 21.33 8.64 -9.66
C CYS A 85 20.44 9.68 -8.94
N ILE A 86 21.02 10.79 -8.45
CA ILE A 86 20.27 11.82 -7.71
C ILE A 86 19.20 12.48 -8.59
N PRO A 87 19.52 13.10 -9.75
CA PRO A 87 18.49 13.68 -10.61
C PRO A 87 17.53 12.64 -11.19
N GLN A 88 17.97 11.38 -11.39
CA GLN A 88 17.07 10.32 -11.81
C GLN A 88 16.04 9.99 -10.72
N GLY A 89 16.46 9.91 -9.45
CA GLY A 89 15.55 9.73 -8.32
C GLY A 89 14.52 10.87 -8.23
N PHE A 90 14.92 12.12 -8.39
CA PHE A 90 14.00 13.25 -8.47
C PHE A 90 12.99 13.11 -9.61
N LYS A 91 13.45 12.74 -10.81
CA LYS A 91 12.56 12.54 -11.97
C LYS A 91 11.52 11.46 -11.71
N MET A 92 11.88 10.38 -11.03
CA MET A 92 10.93 9.31 -10.66
C MET A 92 9.83 9.81 -9.71
N MET A 93 10.16 10.75 -8.81
CA MET A 93 9.20 11.31 -7.84
C MET A 93 8.26 12.37 -8.43
N VAL A 94 8.59 12.99 -9.58
CA VAL A 94 7.79 14.07 -10.17
C VAL A 94 6.34 13.65 -10.38
N SER A 95 6.09 12.48 -10.94
CA SER A 95 4.73 11.98 -11.19
C SER A 95 3.94 11.82 -9.90
N ALA A 96 4.54 11.22 -8.88
CA ALA A 96 3.90 11.02 -7.58
C ALA A 96 3.59 12.35 -6.89
N ILE A 97 4.53 13.30 -6.90
CA ILE A 97 4.34 14.64 -6.31
C ILE A 97 3.22 15.39 -7.05
N LEU A 98 3.21 15.35 -8.38
CA LEU A 98 2.18 16.01 -9.19
C LEU A 98 0.79 15.47 -8.87
N ILE A 99 0.65 14.14 -8.80
CA ILE A 99 -0.62 13.49 -8.44
C ILE A 99 -1.07 13.93 -7.04
N LEU A 100 -0.17 13.93 -6.05
CA LEU A 100 -0.50 14.34 -4.68
C LEU A 100 -0.95 15.81 -4.61
N VAL A 101 -0.24 16.73 -5.29
CA VAL A 101 -0.60 18.15 -5.32
C VAL A 101 -1.98 18.36 -5.95
N LEU A 102 -2.26 17.69 -7.07
CA LEU A 102 -3.57 17.76 -7.73
C LEU A 102 -4.66 17.14 -6.86
N ALA A 103 -4.39 15.99 -6.22
CA ALA A 103 -5.33 15.33 -5.33
C ALA A 103 -5.66 16.19 -4.11
N TRP A 104 -4.67 16.83 -3.47
CA TRP A 104 -4.89 17.75 -2.36
C TRP A 104 -5.69 18.98 -2.79
N THR A 105 -5.40 19.52 -3.95
CA THR A 105 -6.17 20.64 -4.51
C THR A 105 -7.62 20.24 -4.73
N LEU A 106 -7.87 19.09 -5.36
CA LEU A 106 -9.21 18.55 -5.58
C LEU A 106 -9.92 18.26 -4.25
N GLY A 107 -9.23 17.61 -3.30
CA GLY A 107 -9.74 17.32 -1.96
C GLY A 107 -10.13 18.61 -1.23
N GLY A 108 -9.31 19.67 -1.33
CA GLY A 108 -9.62 21.00 -0.80
C GLY A 108 -10.90 21.59 -1.42
N PHE A 109 -11.08 21.49 -2.73
CA PHE A 109 -12.34 21.93 -3.38
C PHE A 109 -13.54 21.08 -2.95
N CYS A 110 -13.39 19.77 -2.86
CA CYS A 110 -14.47 18.87 -2.43
C CYS A 110 -14.92 19.17 -1.00
N SER A 111 -13.98 19.42 -0.08
CA SER A 111 -14.30 19.70 1.32
C SER A 111 -14.82 21.12 1.56
N THR A 112 -14.20 22.15 0.94
CA THR A 112 -14.49 23.56 1.28
C THR A 112 -15.50 24.23 0.37
N LYS A 113 -15.59 23.83 -0.90
CA LYS A 113 -16.47 24.49 -1.90
C LYS A 113 -17.70 23.63 -2.24
N LEU A 114 -17.54 22.32 -2.36
CA LEU A 114 -18.64 21.42 -2.65
C LEU A 114 -19.31 20.87 -1.41
N GLU A 115 -18.69 21.04 -0.23
CA GLU A 115 -19.16 20.47 1.03
C GLU A 115 -19.55 18.99 0.89
N ALA A 116 -18.76 18.24 0.10
CA ALA A 116 -19.08 16.86 -0.30
C ALA A 116 -19.28 15.95 0.92
N GLY A 117 -18.50 16.16 1.99
CA GLY A 117 -18.65 15.41 3.23
C GLY A 117 -20.00 15.65 3.91
N THR A 118 -20.43 16.91 4.03
CA THR A 118 -21.75 17.28 4.60
C THR A 118 -22.89 16.76 3.74
N PHE A 119 -22.76 16.83 2.43
CA PHE A 119 -23.75 16.26 1.50
C PHE A 119 -23.93 14.75 1.69
N VAL A 120 -22.84 13.99 1.67
CA VAL A 120 -22.88 12.52 1.86
C VAL A 120 -23.35 12.18 3.28
N SER A 121 -22.92 12.93 4.32
CA SER A 121 -23.40 12.79 5.68
C SER A 121 -24.92 12.99 5.77
N SER A 122 -25.47 14.00 5.07
CA SER A 122 -26.92 14.24 5.04
C SER A 122 -27.70 13.09 4.38
N MET A 123 -27.13 12.45 3.36
CA MET A 123 -27.75 11.26 2.72
C MET A 123 -27.73 10.03 3.64
N LEU A 124 -26.71 9.91 4.51
CA LEU A 124 -26.60 8.80 5.46
C LEU A 124 -27.37 9.06 6.76
N SER A 125 -27.67 10.34 7.07
CA SER A 125 -28.38 10.74 8.28
C SER A 125 -29.78 10.09 8.33
N GLY A 126 -30.06 9.40 9.42
CA GLY A 126 -31.33 8.72 9.65
C GLY A 126 -31.41 7.28 9.10
N ASN A 127 -30.39 6.80 8.41
CA ASN A 127 -30.35 5.42 7.92
C ASN A 127 -29.16 4.66 8.52
N MET A 128 -29.36 4.02 9.68
CA MET A 128 -28.30 3.25 10.37
C MET A 128 -27.71 2.15 9.48
N THR A 129 -28.53 1.53 8.64
CA THR A 129 -28.06 0.48 7.75
C THR A 129 -27.11 1.03 6.69
N ALA A 130 -27.44 2.17 6.09
CA ALA A 130 -26.58 2.82 5.10
C ALA A 130 -25.23 3.22 5.71
N THR A 131 -25.23 3.79 6.91
CA THR A 131 -24.03 4.15 7.65
C THR A 131 -23.16 2.92 7.95
N SER A 132 -23.76 1.80 8.34
CA SER A 132 -23.02 0.56 8.64
C SER A 132 -22.46 -0.12 7.37
N LEU A 133 -23.06 0.06 6.21
CA LEU A 133 -22.55 -0.45 4.94
C LEU A 133 -21.45 0.44 4.34
N PHE A 134 -21.35 1.68 4.80
CA PHE A 134 -20.50 2.69 4.19
C PHE A 134 -19.01 2.32 4.14
N PRO A 135 -18.37 1.70 5.16
CA PRO A 135 -16.99 1.26 5.06
C PRO A 135 -16.75 0.25 3.93
N ALA A 136 -17.66 -0.69 3.71
CA ALA A 136 -17.54 -1.66 2.62
C ALA A 136 -17.70 -0.97 1.25
N ILE A 137 -18.58 0.02 1.14
CA ILE A 137 -18.74 0.84 -0.06
C ILE A 137 -17.47 1.65 -0.32
N LEU A 138 -16.90 2.28 0.70
CA LEU A 138 -15.63 3.02 0.59
C LEU A 138 -14.47 2.13 0.13
N PHE A 139 -14.38 0.91 0.66
CA PHE A 139 -13.40 -0.07 0.21
C PHE A 139 -13.55 -0.37 -1.28
N LEU A 140 -14.76 -0.64 -1.76
CA LEU A 140 -15.03 -0.93 -3.17
C LEU A 140 -14.78 0.27 -4.08
N VAL A 141 -15.22 1.46 -3.67
CA VAL A 141 -14.97 2.71 -4.40
C VAL A 141 -13.47 3.01 -4.47
N GLY A 142 -12.77 2.89 -3.33
CA GLY A 142 -11.32 3.05 -3.27
C GLY A 142 -10.58 2.06 -4.18
N SER A 143 -11.01 0.79 -4.17
CA SER A 143 -10.45 -0.24 -5.07
C SER A 143 -10.69 0.09 -6.54
N GLY A 144 -11.90 0.51 -6.91
CA GLY A 144 -12.23 0.87 -8.29
C GLY A 144 -11.46 2.09 -8.79
N LEU A 145 -11.37 3.13 -7.98
CA LEU A 145 -10.62 4.35 -8.31
C LEU A 145 -9.13 4.07 -8.45
N ALA A 146 -8.52 3.37 -7.48
CA ALA A 146 -7.10 3.05 -7.51
C ALA A 146 -6.75 2.09 -8.65
N PHE A 147 -7.62 1.13 -8.97
CA PHE A 147 -7.46 0.27 -10.15
C PHE A 147 -7.45 1.09 -11.44
N ALA A 148 -8.38 2.04 -11.59
CA ALA A 148 -8.51 2.86 -12.80
C ALA A 148 -7.38 3.89 -12.94
N THR A 149 -6.84 4.41 -11.83
CA THR A 149 -5.79 5.44 -11.83
C THR A 149 -4.38 4.87 -11.72
N GLY A 150 -4.23 3.62 -11.27
CA GLY A 150 -2.93 2.98 -11.03
C GLY A 150 -2.17 3.60 -9.87
N THR A 151 -2.87 4.25 -8.92
CA THR A 151 -2.21 4.85 -7.75
C THR A 151 -3.09 4.83 -6.50
N SER A 152 -2.55 4.29 -5.42
CA SER A 152 -3.18 4.37 -4.09
C SER A 152 -3.11 5.79 -3.52
N TRP A 153 -2.01 6.50 -3.73
CA TRP A 153 -1.77 7.84 -3.18
C TRP A 153 -2.78 8.88 -3.65
N GLY A 154 -3.06 8.90 -4.96
CA GLY A 154 -4.08 9.79 -5.53
C GLY A 154 -5.46 9.50 -4.97
N THR A 155 -5.78 8.22 -4.79
CA THR A 155 -7.06 7.79 -4.22
C THR A 155 -7.18 8.18 -2.74
N PHE A 156 -6.11 8.05 -1.93
CA PHE A 156 -6.09 8.54 -0.54
C PHE A 156 -6.36 10.04 -0.48
N GLY A 157 -5.68 10.81 -1.32
CA GLY A 157 -5.80 12.26 -1.36
C GLY A 157 -7.22 12.74 -1.63
N ILE A 158 -8.04 11.93 -2.30
CA ILE A 158 -9.45 12.25 -2.59
C ILE A 158 -10.37 11.74 -1.47
N LEU A 159 -10.23 10.48 -1.05
CA LEU A 159 -11.19 9.84 -0.15
C LEU A 159 -11.04 10.29 1.30
N ILE A 160 -9.82 10.45 1.81
CA ILE A 160 -9.61 10.79 3.22
C ILE A 160 -10.24 12.15 3.59
N PRO A 161 -10.03 13.26 2.84
CA PRO A 161 -10.69 14.52 3.14
C PRO A 161 -12.22 14.44 3.17
N ILE A 162 -12.80 13.61 2.30
CA ILE A 162 -14.27 13.40 2.29
C ILE A 162 -14.71 12.68 3.57
N VAL A 163 -14.02 11.61 3.94
CA VAL A 163 -14.34 10.83 5.15
C VAL A 163 -14.16 11.66 6.43
N THR A 164 -13.10 12.44 6.54
CA THR A 164 -12.84 13.30 7.72
C THR A 164 -13.86 14.44 7.86
N ALA A 165 -14.43 14.89 6.74
CA ALA A 165 -15.50 15.89 6.76
C ALA A 165 -16.88 15.29 7.13
N MET A 166 -17.04 13.95 7.03
CA MET A 166 -18.31 13.28 7.31
C MET A 166 -18.51 12.89 8.77
N PHE A 167 -17.44 12.48 9.44
CA PHE A 167 -17.49 11.93 10.79
C PHE A 167 -16.67 12.77 11.75
N PRO A 168 -17.20 13.10 12.95
CA PRO A 168 -16.42 13.79 13.98
C PRO A 168 -15.28 12.89 14.49
N GLU A 169 -14.21 13.50 14.98
CA GLU A 169 -13.00 12.80 15.46
C GLU A 169 -13.30 11.78 16.58
N THR A 170 -14.38 11.99 17.32
CA THR A 170 -14.81 11.09 18.40
C THR A 170 -15.61 9.88 17.93
N ASP A 171 -16.05 9.83 16.67
CA ASP A 171 -16.83 8.70 16.17
C ASP A 171 -15.90 7.53 15.75
N PRO A 172 -16.05 6.35 16.34
CA PRO A 172 -15.30 5.16 15.92
C PRO A 172 -15.45 4.83 14.42
N MET A 173 -16.54 5.27 13.79
CA MET A 173 -16.79 5.07 12.35
C MET A 173 -15.76 5.81 11.49
N LEU A 174 -15.22 6.94 11.96
CA LEU A 174 -14.17 7.67 11.27
C LEU A 174 -12.95 6.77 10.99
N VAL A 175 -12.45 6.11 12.03
CA VAL A 175 -11.27 5.23 11.92
C VAL A 175 -11.54 4.05 10.98
N VAL A 176 -12.74 3.45 11.08
CA VAL A 176 -13.16 2.34 10.21
C VAL A 176 -13.22 2.78 8.74
N CYS A 177 -13.78 3.95 8.46
CA CYS A 177 -13.91 4.49 7.10
C CYS A 177 -12.54 4.92 6.52
N ILE A 178 -11.65 5.51 7.31
CA ILE A 178 -10.28 5.79 6.88
C ILE A 178 -9.56 4.49 6.54
N ALA A 179 -9.63 3.49 7.42
CA ALA A 179 -9.01 2.18 7.19
C ALA A 179 -9.56 1.50 5.92
N ALA A 180 -10.87 1.57 5.68
CA ALA A 180 -11.51 1.03 4.49
C ALA A 180 -11.06 1.75 3.21
N SER A 181 -10.94 3.09 3.26
CA SER A 181 -10.45 3.89 2.14
C SER A 181 -8.99 3.55 1.80
N LEU A 182 -8.13 3.44 2.81
CA LEU A 182 -6.72 3.06 2.64
C LEU A 182 -6.59 1.64 2.06
N ALA A 183 -7.25 0.67 2.69
CA ALA A 183 -7.17 -0.73 2.26
C ALA A 183 -7.76 -0.94 0.86
N GLY A 184 -8.89 -0.28 0.53
CA GLY A 184 -9.47 -0.33 -0.80
C GLY A 184 -8.53 0.24 -1.84
N SER A 185 -7.95 1.40 -1.58
CA SER A 185 -7.01 2.03 -2.51
C SER A 185 -5.77 1.17 -2.75
N VAL A 186 -5.19 0.57 -1.71
CA VAL A 186 -4.06 -0.35 -1.85
C VAL A 186 -4.46 -1.62 -2.63
N CYS A 187 -5.65 -2.16 -2.36
CA CYS A 187 -6.17 -3.33 -3.06
C CYS A 187 -6.31 -3.06 -4.57
N GLY A 188 -6.90 -1.91 -4.94
CA GLY A 188 -7.05 -1.50 -6.33
C GLY A 188 -5.73 -1.24 -7.05
N ASP A 189 -4.81 -0.58 -6.38
CA ASP A 189 -3.46 -0.32 -6.89
C ASP A 189 -2.72 -1.63 -7.21
N HIS A 190 -2.75 -2.61 -6.31
CA HIS A 190 -2.15 -3.93 -6.54
C HIS A 190 -2.78 -4.73 -7.69
N MET A 191 -4.04 -4.48 -8.01
CA MET A 191 -4.73 -5.13 -9.13
C MET A 191 -4.49 -4.43 -10.47
N SER A 192 -4.06 -3.15 -10.42
CA SER A 192 -3.98 -2.31 -11.62
C SER A 192 -2.77 -2.66 -12.50
N PRO A 193 -2.98 -2.89 -13.80
CA PRO A 193 -1.88 -3.11 -14.74
C PRO A 193 -1.06 -1.84 -15.03
N ILE A 194 -1.58 -0.66 -14.70
CA ILE A 194 -0.90 0.62 -14.90
C ILE A 194 -0.27 1.15 -13.61
N SER A 195 -0.30 0.39 -12.52
CA SER A 195 0.30 0.77 -11.25
C SER A 195 1.82 0.74 -11.29
N ASP A 196 2.44 1.78 -10.74
CA ASP A 196 3.89 1.85 -10.58
C ASP A 196 4.43 0.65 -9.79
N THR A 197 3.73 0.22 -8.74
CA THR A 197 4.13 -0.91 -7.89
C THR A 197 4.14 -2.22 -8.67
N THR A 198 3.12 -2.46 -9.50
CA THR A 198 3.00 -3.66 -10.34
C THR A 198 4.06 -3.67 -11.45
N ILE A 199 4.30 -2.51 -12.08
CA ILE A 199 5.33 -2.34 -13.11
C ILE A 199 6.72 -2.60 -12.52
N MET A 200 7.03 -1.98 -11.38
CA MET A 200 8.32 -2.15 -10.72
C MET A 200 8.54 -3.58 -10.21
N ALA A 201 7.51 -4.22 -9.66
CA ALA A 201 7.58 -5.60 -9.19
C ALA A 201 7.88 -6.57 -10.35
N SER A 202 7.17 -6.43 -11.48
CA SER A 202 7.41 -7.27 -12.66
C SER A 202 8.80 -7.04 -13.28
N ALA A 203 9.26 -5.80 -13.33
CA ALA A 203 10.59 -5.46 -13.80
C ALA A 203 11.69 -6.00 -12.88
N GLY A 204 11.52 -5.87 -11.57
CA GLY A 204 12.45 -6.42 -10.57
C GLY A 204 12.52 -7.94 -10.57
N ALA A 205 11.39 -8.62 -10.79
CA ALA A 205 11.31 -10.06 -10.92
C ALA A 205 11.73 -10.57 -12.32
N GLN A 206 12.02 -9.68 -13.26
CA GLN A 206 12.36 -10.00 -14.66
C GLN A 206 11.31 -10.88 -15.34
N CYS A 207 10.05 -10.71 -15.00
CA CYS A 207 8.93 -11.43 -15.61
C CYS A 207 8.11 -10.52 -16.53
N HIS A 208 7.34 -11.13 -17.42
CA HIS A 208 6.46 -10.37 -18.31
C HIS A 208 5.39 -9.65 -17.50
N HIS A 209 5.24 -8.33 -17.68
CA HIS A 209 4.33 -7.51 -16.90
C HIS A 209 2.88 -8.01 -16.94
N VAL A 210 2.37 -8.37 -18.11
CA VAL A 210 1.00 -8.90 -18.29
C VAL A 210 0.80 -10.22 -17.57
N ASP A 211 1.82 -11.10 -17.58
CA ASP A 211 1.76 -12.38 -16.87
C ASP A 211 1.75 -12.17 -15.36
N HIS A 212 2.54 -11.22 -14.86
CA HIS A 212 2.52 -10.84 -13.46
C HIS A 212 1.13 -10.35 -13.03
N VAL A 213 0.54 -9.41 -13.76
CA VAL A 213 -0.82 -8.89 -13.49
C VAL A 213 -1.85 -10.01 -13.50
N SER A 214 -1.85 -10.84 -14.56
CA SER A 214 -2.85 -11.92 -14.73
C SER A 214 -2.79 -12.98 -13.65
N THR A 215 -1.59 -13.27 -13.14
CA THR A 215 -1.39 -14.24 -12.06
C THR A 215 -1.68 -13.65 -10.67
N GLN A 216 -1.45 -12.34 -10.46
CA GLN A 216 -1.71 -11.66 -9.20
C GLN A 216 -3.21 -11.38 -8.99
N LEU A 217 -3.93 -11.04 -10.05
CA LEU A 217 -5.33 -10.60 -9.99
C LEU A 217 -6.26 -11.57 -9.24
N PRO A 218 -6.25 -12.90 -9.47
CA PRO A 218 -7.10 -13.83 -8.73
C PRO A 218 -6.85 -13.83 -7.21
N TYR A 219 -5.60 -13.68 -6.80
CA TYR A 219 -5.24 -13.60 -5.37
C TYR A 219 -5.75 -12.30 -4.75
N ALA A 220 -5.51 -11.18 -5.43
CA ALA A 220 -5.97 -9.87 -4.96
C ALA A 220 -7.50 -9.79 -4.88
N LEU A 221 -8.23 -10.33 -5.86
CA LEU A 221 -9.69 -10.41 -5.83
C LEU A 221 -10.20 -11.30 -4.69
N THR A 222 -9.51 -12.42 -4.41
CA THR A 222 -9.89 -13.32 -3.31
C THR A 222 -9.73 -12.61 -1.97
N VAL A 223 -8.60 -11.95 -1.74
CA VAL A 223 -8.35 -11.17 -0.51
C VAL A 223 -9.30 -9.98 -0.43
N GLY A 224 -9.51 -9.26 -1.55
CA GLY A 224 -10.46 -8.14 -1.62
C GLY A 224 -11.87 -8.54 -1.25
N GLY A 225 -12.35 -9.69 -1.71
CA GLY A 225 -13.66 -10.23 -1.33
C GLY A 225 -13.76 -10.52 0.18
N CYS A 226 -12.71 -11.09 0.78
CA CYS A 226 -12.64 -11.27 2.24
C CYS A 226 -12.63 -9.92 2.99
N CYS A 227 -11.94 -8.92 2.47
CA CYS A 227 -11.92 -7.56 3.04
C CYS A 227 -13.31 -6.91 3.00
N VAL A 228 -14.05 -7.02 1.90
CA VAL A 228 -15.43 -6.52 1.82
C VAL A 228 -16.28 -7.09 2.94
N ALA A 229 -16.24 -8.42 3.15
CA ALA A 229 -16.97 -9.08 4.22
C ALA A 229 -16.52 -8.59 5.61
N ALA A 230 -15.20 -8.42 5.81
CA ALA A 230 -14.67 -7.88 7.06
C ALA A 230 -15.12 -6.44 7.30
N TYR A 231 -15.13 -5.57 6.28
CA TYR A 231 -15.62 -4.19 6.42
C TYR A 231 -17.12 -4.08 6.61
N LEU A 232 -17.91 -5.03 6.11
CA LEU A 232 -19.31 -5.15 6.50
C LEU A 232 -19.45 -5.40 8.00
N VAL A 233 -18.70 -6.37 8.54
CA VAL A 233 -18.70 -6.63 9.98
C VAL A 233 -18.20 -5.42 10.76
N ALA A 234 -17.15 -4.75 10.30
CA ALA A 234 -16.62 -3.54 10.93
C ALA A 234 -17.66 -2.42 11.05
N GLY A 235 -18.42 -2.19 10.00
CA GLY A 235 -19.44 -1.15 9.98
C GLY A 235 -20.60 -1.41 10.96
N PHE A 236 -20.96 -2.67 11.18
CA PHE A 236 -22.01 -3.01 12.15
C PHE A 236 -21.51 -3.09 13.60
N THR A 237 -20.30 -3.59 13.80
CA THR A 237 -19.79 -3.89 15.15
C THR A 237 -18.86 -2.82 15.73
N LYS A 238 -18.19 -2.05 14.85
CA LYS A 238 -17.16 -1.06 15.20
C LYS A 238 -16.04 -1.65 16.08
N ASN A 239 -15.83 -2.97 16.00
CA ASN A 239 -14.88 -3.71 16.82
C ASN A 239 -13.73 -4.23 15.95
N VAL A 240 -12.53 -3.69 16.15
CA VAL A 240 -11.32 -4.01 15.37
C VAL A 240 -10.94 -5.49 15.51
N PHE A 241 -10.98 -6.03 16.74
CA PHE A 241 -10.57 -7.42 16.98
C PHE A 241 -11.50 -8.42 16.31
N LEU A 242 -12.82 -8.18 16.39
CA LEU A 242 -13.80 -9.03 15.73
C LEU A 242 -13.67 -8.95 14.21
N THR A 243 -13.47 -7.77 13.67
CA THR A 243 -13.25 -7.55 12.24
C THR A 243 -12.02 -8.29 11.72
N MET A 244 -10.89 -8.17 12.41
CA MET A 244 -9.67 -8.89 12.09
C MET A 244 -9.86 -10.40 12.17
N ALA A 245 -10.49 -10.91 13.23
CA ALA A 245 -10.74 -12.33 13.39
C ALA A 245 -11.59 -12.88 12.25
N VAL A 246 -12.69 -12.20 11.89
CA VAL A 246 -13.55 -12.58 10.77
C VAL A 246 -12.79 -12.55 9.43
N GLY A 247 -12.03 -11.51 9.16
CA GLY A 247 -11.25 -11.39 7.92
C GLY A 247 -10.22 -12.52 7.79
N VAL A 248 -9.47 -12.81 8.85
CA VAL A 248 -8.45 -13.86 8.87
C VAL A 248 -9.08 -15.25 8.74
N ILE A 249 -10.12 -15.54 9.52
CA ILE A 249 -10.83 -16.84 9.47
C ILE A 249 -11.41 -17.07 8.08
N LEU A 250 -12.06 -16.04 7.51
CA LEU A 250 -12.65 -16.13 6.17
C LEU A 250 -11.57 -16.37 5.10
N LEU A 251 -10.44 -15.68 5.19
CA LEU A 251 -9.32 -15.87 4.27
C LEU A 251 -8.79 -17.31 4.33
N PHE A 252 -8.53 -17.84 5.52
CA PHE A 252 -8.07 -19.23 5.66
C PHE A 252 -9.12 -20.23 5.19
N ALA A 253 -10.40 -19.99 5.45
CA ALA A 253 -11.49 -20.85 4.99
C ALA A 253 -11.55 -20.89 3.45
N VAL A 254 -11.47 -19.72 2.78
CA VAL A 254 -11.48 -19.61 1.31
C VAL A 254 -10.25 -20.28 0.70
N LEU A 255 -9.05 -20.05 1.25
CA LEU A 255 -7.81 -20.69 0.77
C LEU A 255 -7.86 -22.20 0.95
N SER A 256 -8.36 -22.70 2.08
CA SER A 256 -8.53 -24.13 2.33
C SER A 256 -9.52 -24.76 1.36
N PHE A 257 -10.62 -24.07 1.07
CA PHE A 257 -11.61 -24.51 0.09
C PHE A 257 -11.05 -24.58 -1.33
N ILE A 258 -10.28 -23.56 -1.75
CA ILE A 258 -9.64 -23.53 -3.06
C ILE A 258 -8.65 -24.71 -3.18
N ARG A 259 -7.82 -24.92 -2.17
CA ARG A 259 -6.87 -26.06 -2.14
C ARG A 259 -7.59 -27.40 -2.24
N TYR A 260 -8.63 -27.61 -1.45
CA TYR A 260 -9.44 -28.83 -1.48
C TYR A 260 -10.03 -29.10 -2.87
N ARG A 261 -10.56 -28.06 -3.54
CA ARG A 261 -11.05 -28.16 -4.92
C ARG A 261 -9.95 -28.55 -5.91
N GLN A 262 -8.75 -27.98 -5.77
CA GLN A 262 -7.62 -28.30 -6.63
C GLN A 262 -7.18 -29.77 -6.46
N ASP A 263 -7.16 -30.26 -5.24
CA ASP A 263 -6.81 -31.65 -4.95
C ASP A 263 -7.83 -32.63 -5.55
N ILE A 264 -9.13 -32.35 -5.42
CA ILE A 264 -10.19 -33.15 -6.06
C ILE A 264 -10.00 -33.16 -7.58
N ASN A 265 -9.78 -32.01 -8.22
CA ASN A 265 -9.60 -31.94 -9.67
C ASN A 265 -8.37 -32.75 -10.13
N LYS A 266 -7.27 -32.78 -9.36
CA LYS A 266 -6.13 -33.64 -9.63
C LYS A 266 -6.49 -35.12 -9.55
N PHE A 267 -7.22 -35.55 -8.52
CA PHE A 267 -7.68 -36.94 -8.39
C PHE A 267 -8.58 -37.38 -9.55
N VAL A 268 -9.54 -36.52 -9.91
CA VAL A 268 -10.44 -36.81 -11.04
C VAL A 268 -9.65 -36.94 -12.35
N LYS A 269 -8.69 -36.04 -12.60
CA LYS A 269 -7.85 -36.10 -13.80
C LYS A 269 -6.99 -37.36 -13.84
N ILE A 270 -6.40 -37.80 -12.73
CA ILE A 270 -5.65 -39.03 -12.62
C ILE A 270 -6.55 -40.23 -12.86
N TYR A 271 -7.75 -40.23 -12.30
CA TYR A 271 -8.71 -41.35 -12.50
C TYR A 271 -9.14 -41.48 -13.96
N ILE A 272 -9.39 -40.38 -14.66
CA ILE A 272 -9.71 -40.38 -16.09
C ILE A 272 -8.54 -40.93 -16.90
N LEU A 273 -7.31 -40.49 -16.66
CA LEU A 273 -6.11 -40.97 -17.34
C LEU A 273 -5.88 -42.47 -17.14
N ILE A 274 -6.14 -43.00 -15.94
CA ILE A 274 -6.04 -44.41 -15.64
C ILE A 274 -7.15 -45.19 -16.38
N SER A 275 -8.36 -44.70 -16.43
CA SER A 275 -9.49 -45.33 -17.11
C SER A 275 -9.27 -45.39 -18.65
N GLU A 276 -8.68 -44.38 -19.25
CA GLU A 276 -8.34 -44.34 -20.66
C GLU A 276 -7.14 -45.25 -21.02
N SER A 277 -6.27 -45.58 -20.07
CA SER A 277 -5.14 -46.47 -20.28
C SER A 277 -5.50 -47.97 -20.13
N ILE A 278 -6.70 -48.27 -19.64
CA ILE A 278 -7.21 -49.65 -19.42
C ILE A 278 -8.18 -50.08 -20.54
N LEU A 279 -8.66 -49.16 -21.36
CA LEU A 279 -9.44 -49.38 -22.58
C LEU A 279 -8.55 -49.39 -23.81
#